data_969351715941391f457c16b989c9565c
#
_entry.id   969351715941391f457c16b989c9565c
#
_cell.length_a   1.000
_cell.length_b   1.000
_cell.length_c   1.000
_cell.angle_alpha   90.00
_cell.angle_beta   90.00
_cell.angle_gamma   90.00
#
_symmetry.space_group_name_H-M   'P 1'
#
loop_
_entity.id
_entity.type
_entity.pdbx_description
1 polymer ?
#
loop_
_entity_poly.entity_id
_entity_poly.type
_entity_poly.pdbx_seq_one_letter_code
_entity_poly.pdbx_strand_id
1 'polypeptide(L)'
;KSIIMNLQQLEYIVAVDRLKNFVKAAEACFVTQATLSMMIKKLEEELEVKIFDRSKQPVKTTEIGLRIIQQARKTIAEAKKIKELIQDEKGIISGELKIGIIPTLAPYLLPLFLKKFLQTYPLVKLVINEMTTDAITKKLRSGDIDAGILSTPLHDPSLNEQALFYEKYFLYVNAKEKGFDKKFVLPK
;
A
#
# COMPACT_ATOMS: atom_id res chain seq x y z
N LYS A 1 29.98 -14.13 -7.18
CA LYS A 1 28.99 -14.28 -8.28
C LYS A 1 28.27 -12.95 -8.47
N SER A 2 28.23 -12.44 -9.69
CA SER A 2 27.43 -11.25 -10.01
C SER A 2 25.94 -11.60 -9.85
N ILE A 3 25.18 -10.75 -9.18
CA ILE A 3 23.71 -10.86 -9.09
C ILE A 3 23.15 -10.50 -10.48
N ILE A 4 22.48 -11.46 -11.12
CA ILE A 4 21.89 -11.28 -12.47
C ILE A 4 20.40 -10.94 -12.37
N MET A 5 19.85 -10.96 -11.15
CA MET A 5 18.46 -10.56 -10.83
C MET A 5 18.13 -9.20 -11.45
N ASN A 6 16.95 -9.07 -12.05
CA ASN A 6 16.47 -7.82 -12.65
C ASN A 6 15.12 -7.37 -12.09
N LEU A 7 14.77 -6.11 -12.33
CA LEU A 7 13.52 -5.51 -11.84
C LEU A 7 12.28 -6.25 -12.36
N GLN A 8 12.31 -6.75 -13.59
CA GLN A 8 11.19 -7.46 -14.17
C GLN A 8 10.87 -8.77 -13.42
N GLN A 9 11.89 -9.50 -12.98
CA GLN A 9 11.70 -10.69 -12.14
C GLN A 9 11.07 -10.31 -10.79
N LEU A 10 11.46 -9.18 -10.20
CA LEU A 10 10.85 -8.67 -8.97
C LEU A 10 9.37 -8.30 -9.17
N GLU A 11 9.04 -7.65 -10.29
CA GLU A 11 7.64 -7.35 -10.64
C GLU A 11 6.81 -8.62 -10.80
N TYR A 12 7.36 -9.67 -11.41
CA TYR A 12 6.66 -10.95 -11.58
C TYR A 12 6.35 -11.64 -10.25
N ILE A 13 7.31 -11.71 -9.31
CA ILE A 13 7.02 -12.32 -8.01
C ILE A 13 6.00 -11.52 -7.21
N VAL A 14 6.02 -10.19 -7.30
CA VAL A 14 5.02 -9.32 -6.67
C VAL A 14 3.63 -9.53 -7.29
N ALA A 15 3.53 -9.67 -8.62
CA ALA A 15 2.27 -9.94 -9.31
C ALA A 15 1.67 -11.30 -8.92
N VAL A 16 2.49 -12.36 -8.88
CA VAL A 16 2.04 -13.69 -8.44
C VAL A 16 1.59 -13.68 -6.98
N ASP A 17 2.32 -13.00 -6.10
CA ASP A 17 1.92 -12.89 -4.69
C ASP A 17 0.57 -12.17 -4.53
N ARG A 18 0.32 -11.12 -5.29
CA ARG A 18 -0.92 -10.35 -5.26
C ARG A 18 -2.11 -11.16 -5.78
N LEU A 19 -1.94 -11.86 -6.91
CA LEU A 19 -3.02 -12.52 -7.63
C LEU A 19 -3.18 -14.00 -7.26
N LYS A 20 -2.19 -14.58 -6.55
CA LYS A 20 -2.14 -16.00 -6.15
C LYS A 20 -2.37 -16.98 -7.30
N ASN A 21 -2.07 -16.54 -8.52
CA ASN A 21 -2.30 -17.27 -9.76
C ASN A 21 -1.30 -16.84 -10.84
N PHE A 22 -0.57 -17.80 -11.40
CA PHE A 22 0.47 -17.53 -12.42
C PHE A 22 -0.11 -17.03 -13.75
N VAL A 23 -1.30 -17.53 -14.16
CA VAL A 23 -1.94 -17.10 -15.42
C VAL A 23 -2.37 -15.64 -15.30
N LYS A 24 -3.15 -15.31 -14.28
CA LYS A 24 -3.60 -13.92 -14.03
C LYS A 24 -2.42 -12.96 -13.83
N ALA A 25 -1.35 -13.43 -13.19
CA ALA A 25 -0.14 -12.61 -13.02
C ALA A 25 0.57 -12.34 -14.36
N ALA A 26 0.63 -13.34 -15.24
CA ALA A 26 1.21 -13.18 -16.57
C ALA A 26 0.40 -12.20 -17.43
N GLU A 27 -0.92 -12.32 -17.43
CA GLU A 27 -1.83 -11.36 -18.08
C GLU A 27 -1.60 -9.93 -17.56
N ALA A 28 -1.54 -9.75 -16.23
CA ALA A 28 -1.30 -8.46 -15.60
C ALA A 28 0.09 -7.87 -15.92
N CYS A 29 1.06 -8.71 -16.23
CA CYS A 29 2.41 -8.32 -16.63
C CYS A 29 2.62 -8.26 -18.15
N PHE A 30 1.57 -8.49 -18.95
CA PHE A 30 1.60 -8.48 -20.42
C PHE A 30 2.61 -9.47 -21.02
N VAL A 31 2.72 -10.67 -20.43
CA VAL A 31 3.60 -11.76 -20.89
C VAL A 31 2.86 -13.08 -20.91
N THR A 32 3.47 -14.11 -21.54
CA THR A 32 2.93 -15.46 -21.46
C THR A 32 3.19 -16.08 -20.08
N GLN A 33 2.32 -17.00 -19.67
CA GLN A 33 2.50 -17.74 -18.41
C GLN A 33 3.81 -18.53 -18.39
N ALA A 34 4.22 -19.07 -19.54
CA ALA A 34 5.50 -19.79 -19.69
C ALA A 34 6.69 -18.86 -19.41
N THR A 35 6.70 -17.66 -19.99
CA THR A 35 7.75 -16.65 -19.77
C THR A 35 7.83 -16.25 -18.30
N LEU A 36 6.69 -15.88 -17.69
CA LEU A 36 6.65 -15.48 -16.28
C LEU A 36 7.14 -16.60 -15.37
N SER A 37 6.67 -17.84 -15.59
CA SER A 37 7.05 -19.01 -14.80
C SER A 37 8.54 -19.32 -14.91
N MET A 38 9.10 -19.25 -16.13
CA MET A 38 10.53 -19.46 -16.39
C MET A 38 11.39 -18.40 -15.70
N MET A 39 11.00 -17.13 -15.77
CA MET A 39 11.75 -16.02 -15.15
C MET A 39 11.74 -16.11 -13.63
N ILE A 40 10.62 -16.51 -13.03
CA ILE A 40 10.53 -16.73 -11.58
C ILE A 40 11.39 -17.95 -11.20
N LYS A 41 11.34 -19.06 -11.98
CA LYS A 41 12.16 -20.24 -11.72
C LYS A 41 13.65 -19.89 -11.74
N LYS A 42 14.10 -19.09 -12.73
CA LYS A 42 15.48 -18.63 -12.82
C LYS A 42 15.89 -17.79 -11.60
N LEU A 43 15.00 -16.93 -11.09
CA LEU A 43 15.24 -16.16 -9.87
C LEU A 43 15.34 -17.08 -8.64
N GLU A 44 14.43 -18.05 -8.51
CA GLU A 44 14.47 -19.04 -7.42
C GLU A 44 15.76 -19.88 -7.44
N GLU A 45 16.25 -20.24 -8.63
CA GLU A 45 17.52 -20.95 -8.82
C GLU A 45 18.72 -20.08 -8.46
N GLU A 46 18.73 -18.81 -8.87
CA GLU A 46 19.82 -17.86 -8.55
C GLU A 46 19.92 -17.58 -7.05
N LEU A 47 18.76 -17.46 -6.38
CA LEU A 47 18.69 -17.21 -4.93
C LEU A 47 18.79 -18.50 -4.09
N GLU A 48 18.78 -19.67 -4.74
CA GLU A 48 18.80 -21.00 -4.10
C GLU A 48 17.64 -21.21 -3.11
N VAL A 49 16.47 -20.60 -3.39
CA VAL A 49 15.26 -20.70 -2.55
C VAL A 49 14.01 -20.91 -3.37
N LYS A 50 12.97 -21.44 -2.74
CA LYS A 50 11.61 -21.46 -3.31
C LYS A 50 10.80 -20.29 -2.77
N ILE A 51 10.36 -19.41 -3.68
CA ILE A 51 9.51 -18.26 -3.34
C ILE A 51 8.05 -18.69 -3.24
N PHE A 52 7.63 -19.62 -4.12
CA PHE A 52 6.27 -20.12 -4.19
C PHE A 52 6.16 -21.62 -4.04
N ASP A 53 5.18 -22.07 -3.25
CA ASP A 53 4.70 -23.45 -3.24
C ASP A 53 3.64 -23.60 -4.34
N ARG A 54 4.04 -24.24 -5.45
CA ARG A 54 3.20 -24.45 -6.64
C ARG A 54 2.30 -25.68 -6.53
N SER A 55 2.49 -26.52 -5.49
CA SER A 55 1.67 -27.72 -5.25
C SER A 55 0.27 -27.38 -4.76
N LYS A 56 0.05 -26.14 -4.30
CA LYS A 56 -1.20 -25.66 -3.72
C LYS A 56 -1.96 -24.72 -4.66
N GLN A 57 -3.27 -24.81 -4.64
CA GLN A 57 -4.18 -23.86 -5.30
C GLN A 57 -5.14 -23.31 -4.25
N PRO A 58 -5.19 -21.97 -4.07
CA PRO A 58 -4.34 -20.94 -4.72
C PRO A 58 -2.86 -21.08 -4.35
N VAL A 59 -1.98 -20.59 -5.22
CA VAL A 59 -0.52 -20.61 -5.02
C VAL A 59 -0.18 -19.93 -3.69
N LYS A 60 0.65 -20.61 -2.88
CA LYS A 60 1.09 -20.07 -1.60
C LYS A 60 2.52 -19.53 -1.68
N THR A 61 2.75 -18.41 -1.06
CA THR A 61 4.08 -17.84 -0.88
C THR A 61 4.74 -18.51 0.32
N THR A 62 6.00 -18.91 0.20
CA THR A 62 6.79 -19.47 1.30
C THR A 62 7.15 -18.37 2.31
N GLU A 63 7.59 -18.74 3.50
CA GLU A 63 8.01 -17.79 4.52
C GLU A 63 9.17 -16.91 4.05
N ILE A 64 10.22 -17.52 3.46
CA ILE A 64 11.32 -16.77 2.85
C ILE A 64 10.85 -15.97 1.64
N GLY A 65 9.90 -16.49 0.86
CA GLY A 65 9.29 -15.81 -0.27
C GLY A 65 8.58 -14.51 0.14
N LEU A 66 7.88 -14.50 1.28
CA LEU A 66 7.25 -13.29 1.80
C LEU A 66 8.28 -12.19 2.09
N ARG A 67 9.40 -12.53 2.71
CA ARG A 67 10.49 -11.58 2.99
C ARG A 67 11.11 -11.03 1.71
N ILE A 68 11.36 -11.90 0.72
CA ILE A 68 11.90 -11.52 -0.59
C ILE A 68 10.93 -10.58 -1.30
N ILE A 69 9.64 -10.89 -1.32
CA ILE A 69 8.61 -10.07 -1.97
C ILE A 69 8.47 -8.71 -1.29
N GLN A 70 8.55 -8.63 0.03
CA GLN A 70 8.57 -7.35 0.74
C GLN A 70 9.76 -6.48 0.30
N GLN A 71 10.95 -7.09 0.20
CA GLN A 71 12.13 -6.35 -0.28
C GLN A 71 12.01 -5.98 -1.76
N ALA A 72 11.45 -6.87 -2.60
CA ALA A 72 11.20 -6.61 -4.01
C ALA A 72 10.27 -5.39 -4.21
N ARG A 73 9.20 -5.27 -3.41
CA ARG A 73 8.30 -4.10 -3.44
C ARG A 73 9.05 -2.80 -3.15
N LYS A 74 9.91 -2.79 -2.12
CA LYS A 74 10.74 -1.63 -1.80
C LYS A 74 11.69 -1.28 -2.95
N THR A 75 12.37 -2.26 -3.51
CA THR A 75 13.30 -2.07 -4.63
C THR A 75 12.61 -1.50 -5.86
N ILE A 76 11.42 -2.02 -6.21
CA ILE A 76 10.62 -1.50 -7.32
C ILE A 76 10.17 -0.06 -7.05
N ALA A 77 9.76 0.26 -5.82
CA ALA A 77 9.38 1.61 -5.44
C ALA A 77 10.56 2.59 -5.56
N GLU A 78 11.74 2.22 -5.07
CA GLU A 78 12.95 3.05 -5.22
C GLU A 78 13.36 3.23 -6.71
N ALA A 79 13.25 2.17 -7.52
CA ALA A 79 13.54 2.27 -8.96
C ALA A 79 12.56 3.24 -9.69
N LYS A 80 11.31 3.32 -9.25
CA LYS A 80 10.33 4.28 -9.79
C LYS A 80 10.72 5.73 -9.49
N LYS A 81 11.31 6.01 -8.33
CA LYS A 81 11.78 7.35 -7.96
C LYS A 81 12.80 7.92 -8.94
N ILE A 82 13.57 7.08 -9.62
CA ILE A 82 14.53 7.56 -10.64
C ILE A 82 13.79 8.35 -11.76
N LYS A 83 12.59 7.91 -12.14
CA LYS A 83 11.77 8.63 -13.11
C LYS A 83 11.18 9.92 -12.54
N GLU A 84 10.85 9.92 -11.26
CA GLU A 84 10.30 11.07 -10.54
C GLU A 84 11.34 12.19 -10.44
N LEU A 85 12.62 11.86 -10.17
CA LEU A 85 13.72 12.83 -10.13
C LEU A 85 13.83 13.67 -11.42
N ILE A 86 13.62 13.07 -12.59
CA ILE A 86 13.66 13.78 -13.88
C ILE A 86 12.45 14.73 -14.02
N GLN A 87 11.31 14.37 -13.43
CA GLN A 87 10.10 15.20 -13.45
C GLN A 87 10.21 16.37 -12.46
N ASP A 88 10.81 16.12 -11.30
CA ASP A 88 11.09 17.16 -10.29
C ASP A 88 12.02 18.23 -10.82
N GLU A 89 13.09 17.88 -11.57
CA GLU A 89 13.96 18.86 -12.23
C GLU A 89 13.22 19.76 -13.22
N LYS A 90 12.12 19.26 -13.81
CA LYS A 90 11.24 20.02 -14.71
C LYS A 90 10.16 20.81 -13.99
N GLY A 91 10.08 20.71 -12.65
CA GLY A 91 9.03 21.32 -11.84
C GLY A 91 7.63 20.74 -12.09
N ILE A 92 7.55 19.55 -12.69
CA ILE A 92 6.29 18.89 -13.06
C ILE A 92 5.94 17.84 -12.00
N ILE A 93 4.96 18.14 -11.15
CA ILE A 93 4.40 17.16 -10.22
C ILE A 93 3.37 16.31 -10.97
N SER A 94 3.71 15.04 -11.22
CA SER A 94 2.85 14.09 -11.94
C SER A 94 3.00 12.67 -11.40
N GLY A 95 2.15 11.75 -11.82
CA GLY A 95 2.20 10.34 -11.42
C GLY A 95 0.91 9.86 -10.78
N GLU A 96 0.93 8.70 -10.13
CA GLU A 96 -0.22 8.12 -9.44
C GLU A 96 -0.01 8.19 -7.93
N LEU A 97 -0.95 8.80 -7.20
CA LEU A 97 -0.98 8.87 -5.73
C LEU A 97 -2.15 8.02 -5.22
N LYS A 98 -1.85 6.97 -4.49
CA LYS A 98 -2.82 6.03 -3.91
C LYS A 98 -3.00 6.29 -2.43
N ILE A 99 -4.20 6.66 -2.03
CA ILE A 99 -4.54 6.98 -0.65
C ILE A 99 -5.58 5.99 -0.12
N GLY A 100 -5.32 5.43 1.06
CA GLY A 100 -6.33 4.76 1.87
C GLY A 100 -6.94 5.74 2.87
N ILE A 101 -8.25 5.76 3.02
CA ILE A 101 -8.93 6.61 4.00
C ILE A 101 -9.98 5.80 4.75
N ILE A 102 -10.15 6.05 6.06
CA ILE A 102 -11.22 5.39 6.81
C ILE A 102 -12.58 5.97 6.47
N PRO A 103 -13.66 5.15 6.42
CA PRO A 103 -14.99 5.59 6.01
C PRO A 103 -15.56 6.73 6.85
N THR A 104 -15.17 6.84 8.12
CA THR A 104 -15.62 7.89 9.02
C THR A 104 -15.05 9.27 8.70
N LEU A 105 -13.93 9.35 7.98
CA LEU A 105 -13.31 10.62 7.58
C LEU A 105 -13.60 10.99 6.11
N ALA A 106 -13.73 10.01 5.23
CA ALA A 106 -13.85 10.22 3.79
C ALA A 106 -14.93 11.25 3.40
N PRO A 107 -16.20 11.13 3.85
CA PRO A 107 -17.27 12.02 3.41
C PRO A 107 -17.11 13.47 3.91
N TYR A 108 -16.36 13.68 4.99
CA TYR A 108 -16.17 15.00 5.58
C TYR A 108 -14.88 15.66 5.10
N LEU A 109 -13.80 14.90 4.98
CA LEU A 109 -12.49 15.45 4.68
C LEU A 109 -12.25 15.63 3.17
N LEU A 110 -12.64 14.66 2.34
CA LEU A 110 -12.38 14.73 0.90
C LEU A 110 -12.96 15.98 0.22
N PRO A 111 -14.22 16.40 0.49
CA PRO A 111 -14.79 17.60 -0.12
C PRO A 111 -14.01 18.88 0.18
N LEU A 112 -13.31 18.93 1.31
CA LEU A 112 -12.60 20.14 1.75
C LEU A 112 -11.36 20.45 0.90
N PHE A 113 -10.69 19.45 0.38
CA PHE A 113 -9.42 19.66 -0.33
C PHE A 113 -9.37 19.09 -1.74
N LEU A 114 -10.18 18.07 -2.08
CA LEU A 114 -10.06 17.30 -3.30
C LEU A 114 -10.11 18.17 -4.56
N LYS A 115 -11.07 19.10 -4.63
CA LYS A 115 -11.19 20.00 -5.79
C LYS A 115 -9.94 20.85 -5.98
N LYS A 116 -9.45 21.45 -4.88
CA LYS A 116 -8.25 22.31 -4.92
C LYS A 116 -7.02 21.48 -5.29
N PHE A 117 -6.89 20.28 -4.74
CA PHE A 117 -5.78 19.37 -5.04
C PHE A 117 -5.72 19.04 -6.53
N LEU A 118 -6.84 18.61 -7.14
CA LEU A 118 -6.91 18.25 -8.56
C LEU A 118 -6.65 19.46 -9.48
N GLN A 119 -7.04 20.66 -9.06
CA GLN A 119 -6.74 21.88 -9.81
C GLN A 119 -5.27 22.28 -9.72
N THR A 120 -4.65 22.08 -8.55
CA THR A 120 -3.24 22.43 -8.33
C THR A 120 -2.29 21.42 -8.96
N TYR A 121 -2.66 20.15 -9.01
CA TYR A 121 -1.85 19.05 -9.52
C TYR A 121 -2.58 18.25 -10.60
N PRO A 122 -2.85 18.86 -11.77
CA PRO A 122 -3.70 18.24 -12.81
C PRO A 122 -3.08 16.99 -13.45
N LEU A 123 -1.77 16.80 -13.32
CA LEU A 123 -1.04 15.64 -13.86
C LEU A 123 -0.90 14.50 -12.83
N VAL A 124 -1.42 14.68 -11.60
CA VAL A 124 -1.44 13.63 -10.59
C VAL A 124 -2.73 12.84 -10.72
N LYS A 125 -2.61 11.54 -10.99
CA LYS A 125 -3.73 10.60 -10.93
C LYS A 125 -3.95 10.21 -9.46
N LEU A 126 -4.98 10.75 -8.84
CA LEU A 126 -5.33 10.45 -7.46
C LEU A 126 -6.26 9.24 -7.40
N VAL A 127 -5.87 8.20 -6.64
CA VAL A 127 -6.65 6.99 -6.39
C VAL A 127 -6.95 6.92 -4.90
N ILE A 128 -8.23 7.10 -4.52
CA ILE A 128 -8.66 7.06 -3.12
C ILE A 128 -9.51 5.82 -2.90
N ASN A 129 -9.20 5.06 -1.85
CA ASN A 129 -9.95 3.87 -1.47
C ASN A 129 -10.36 3.96 0.00
N GLU A 130 -11.65 3.82 0.25
CA GLU A 130 -12.15 3.67 1.61
C GLU A 130 -11.86 2.26 2.12
N MET A 131 -11.23 2.18 3.29
CA MET A 131 -10.88 0.90 3.90
C MET A 131 -10.66 1.04 5.41
N THR A 132 -10.67 -0.09 6.12
CA THR A 132 -10.42 -0.13 7.57
C THR A 132 -8.97 0.23 7.90
N THR A 133 -8.71 0.68 9.13
CA THR A 133 -7.36 0.96 9.66
C THR A 133 -6.40 -0.19 9.42
N ASP A 134 -6.79 -1.43 9.71
CA ASP A 134 -5.96 -2.62 9.51
C ASP A 134 -5.62 -2.85 8.02
N ALA A 135 -6.58 -2.60 7.13
CA ALA A 135 -6.34 -2.73 5.70
C ALA A 135 -5.39 -1.63 5.18
N ILE A 136 -5.52 -0.40 5.69
CA ILE A 136 -4.62 0.72 5.37
C ILE A 136 -3.21 0.40 5.83
N THR A 137 -3.01 0.04 7.10
CA THR A 137 -1.69 -0.26 7.66
C THR A 137 -1.01 -1.42 6.95
N LYS A 138 -1.76 -2.48 6.62
CA LYS A 138 -1.25 -3.61 5.84
C LYS A 138 -0.79 -3.19 4.45
N LYS A 139 -1.58 -2.36 3.76
CA LYS A 139 -1.27 -1.89 2.41
C LYS A 139 -0.13 -0.87 2.38
N LEU A 140 0.00 -0.02 3.39
CA LEU A 140 1.17 0.86 3.56
C LEU A 140 2.45 0.03 3.71
N ARG A 141 2.46 -0.99 4.58
CA ARG A 141 3.62 -1.88 4.76
C ARG A 141 3.98 -2.65 3.48
N SER A 142 2.99 -3.01 2.68
CA SER A 142 3.22 -3.71 1.39
C SER A 142 3.57 -2.77 0.24
N GLY A 143 3.43 -1.45 0.42
CA GLY A 143 3.62 -0.47 -0.65
C GLY A 143 2.54 -0.51 -1.73
N ASP A 144 1.34 -1.04 -1.40
CA ASP A 144 0.20 -1.05 -2.31
C ASP A 144 -0.54 0.30 -2.34
N ILE A 145 -0.36 1.13 -1.29
CA ILE A 145 -0.79 2.52 -1.20
C ILE A 145 0.36 3.39 -0.68
N ASP A 146 0.34 4.67 -1.03
CA ASP A 146 1.41 5.63 -0.73
C ASP A 146 1.16 6.36 0.58
N ALA A 147 -0.11 6.61 0.93
CA ALA A 147 -0.52 7.29 2.15
C ALA A 147 -1.81 6.70 2.74
N GLY A 148 -1.99 6.91 4.04
CA GLY A 148 -3.21 6.55 4.77
C GLY A 148 -3.72 7.73 5.58
N ILE A 149 -5.03 7.99 5.53
CA ILE A 149 -5.72 8.99 6.36
C ILE A 149 -6.64 8.24 7.33
N LEU A 150 -6.28 8.28 8.61
CA LEU A 150 -6.91 7.45 9.64
C LEU A 150 -6.70 8.05 11.04
N SER A 151 -7.32 7.46 12.04
CA SER A 151 -7.10 7.87 13.43
C SER A 151 -5.78 7.29 13.96
N THR A 152 -4.99 8.13 14.62
CA THR A 152 -3.71 7.79 15.27
C THR A 152 -3.83 7.97 16.79
N PRO A 153 -2.91 7.39 17.60
CA PRO A 153 -1.67 6.71 17.24
C PRO A 153 -1.88 5.23 16.85
N LEU A 154 -1.07 4.74 15.89
CA LEU A 154 -1.05 3.32 15.49
C LEU A 154 -0.04 2.50 16.28
N HIS A 155 0.92 3.15 16.93
CA HIS A 155 2.06 2.52 17.61
C HIS A 155 2.88 1.57 16.71
N ASP A 156 2.98 1.90 15.42
CA ASP A 156 3.71 1.12 14.43
C ASP A 156 5.00 1.84 14.00
N PRO A 157 6.18 1.37 14.47
CA PRO A 157 7.45 2.04 14.18
C PRO A 157 7.87 1.96 12.70
N SER A 158 7.19 1.13 11.90
CA SER A 158 7.46 1.03 10.45
C SER A 158 6.75 2.09 9.62
N LEU A 159 5.84 2.86 10.23
CA LEU A 159 5.05 3.91 9.58
C LEU A 159 5.43 5.27 10.16
N ASN A 160 5.53 6.27 9.29
CA ASN A 160 5.68 7.66 9.71
C ASN A 160 4.30 8.28 9.89
N GLU A 161 3.99 8.78 11.08
CA GLU A 161 2.71 9.39 11.41
C GLU A 161 2.85 10.90 11.50
N GLN A 162 1.97 11.63 10.81
CA GLN A 162 1.86 13.08 10.89
C GLN A 162 0.44 13.49 11.25
N ALA A 163 0.28 14.22 12.35
CA ALA A 163 -1.02 14.75 12.75
C ALA A 163 -1.49 15.81 11.75
N LEU A 164 -2.68 15.63 11.19
CA LEU A 164 -3.34 16.61 10.30
C LEU A 164 -4.22 17.56 11.09
N PHE A 165 -5.02 17.05 12.02
CA PHE A 165 -5.91 17.81 12.92
C PHE A 165 -6.28 16.93 14.11
N TYR A 166 -6.92 17.56 15.11
CA TYR A 166 -7.41 16.90 16.32
C TYR A 166 -8.92 17.04 16.40
N GLU A 167 -9.61 15.92 16.63
CA GLU A 167 -11.05 15.86 16.86
C GLU A 167 -11.36 15.63 18.34
N LYS A 168 -12.40 16.31 18.82
CA LYS A 168 -12.91 16.06 20.18
C LYS A 168 -13.93 14.93 20.13
N TYR A 169 -13.80 14.00 21.05
CA TYR A 169 -14.82 12.97 21.26
C TYR A 169 -15.94 13.53 22.14
N PHE A 170 -17.18 13.27 21.75
CA PHE A 170 -18.36 13.61 22.53
C PHE A 170 -19.12 12.33 22.86
N LEU A 171 -19.56 12.20 24.11
CA LEU A 171 -20.42 11.12 24.53
C LEU A 171 -21.88 11.56 24.35
N TYR A 172 -22.62 10.83 23.54
CA TYR A 172 -24.07 10.99 23.43
C TYR A 172 -24.75 10.04 24.41
N VAL A 173 -25.54 10.60 25.31
CA VAL A 173 -26.34 9.85 26.26
C VAL A 173 -27.81 10.22 26.15
N ASN A 174 -28.69 9.27 26.48
CA ASN A 174 -30.12 9.56 26.54
C ASN A 174 -30.38 10.60 27.67
N ALA A 175 -31.04 11.70 27.34
CA ALA A 175 -31.33 12.75 28.30
C ALA A 175 -32.19 12.30 29.52
N LYS A 176 -32.81 11.10 29.42
CA LYS A 176 -33.59 10.49 30.51
C LYS A 176 -32.76 9.63 31.45
N GLU A 177 -31.52 9.30 31.10
CA GLU A 177 -30.63 8.54 32.01
C GLU A 177 -30.10 9.43 33.11
N LYS A 178 -30.55 9.14 34.33
CA LYS A 178 -30.05 9.79 35.55
C LYS A 178 -28.71 9.17 35.92
N GLY A 179 -27.67 9.97 36.02
CA GLY A 179 -26.36 9.52 36.53
C GLY A 179 -25.13 9.97 35.78
N PHE A 180 -25.27 10.62 34.65
CA PHE A 180 -24.14 11.28 33.99
C PHE A 180 -23.96 12.71 34.53
N ASP A 181 -23.20 12.84 35.59
CA ASP A 181 -22.75 14.14 36.04
C ASP A 181 -21.72 14.71 35.04
N LYS A 182 -21.73 16.05 34.82
CA LYS A 182 -20.98 16.79 33.78
C LYS A 182 -19.43 16.67 33.90
N LYS A 183 -18.89 15.71 34.62
CA LYS A 183 -17.45 15.54 34.92
C LYS A 183 -16.84 14.22 34.41
N PHE A 184 -17.36 13.64 33.34
CA PHE A 184 -16.65 12.52 32.72
C PHE A 184 -15.47 13.07 31.90
N VAL A 185 -14.29 13.01 32.47
CA VAL A 185 -13.01 13.14 31.73
C VAL A 185 -12.63 11.73 31.28
N LEU A 186 -12.68 11.46 29.99
CA LEU A 186 -12.10 10.25 29.46
C LEU A 186 -10.60 10.25 29.77
N PRO A 187 -10.03 9.13 30.25
CA PRO A 187 -8.60 9.06 30.48
C PRO A 187 -7.84 9.35 29.18
N LYS A 188 -6.74 10.08 29.31
CA LYS A 188 -5.83 10.40 28.22
C LYS A 188 -5.18 9.16 27.66
#